data_999aaa2eedac80b56e1de9fbbe434522
#
_entry.id   999aaa2eedac80b56e1de9fbbe434522
#
_cell.length_a   1.000
_cell.length_b   1.000
_cell.length_c   1.000
_cell.angle_alpha   90.00
_cell.angle_beta   90.00
_cell.angle_gamma   90.00
#
_symmetry.space_group_name_H-M   'P 1'
#
loop_
_entity.id
_entity.type
_entity.pdbx_description
1 polymer ?
#
loop_
_entity_poly.entity_id
_entity_poly.type
_entity_poly.pdbx_seq_one_letter_code
_entity_poly.pdbx_strand_id
1 'polypeptide(L)'
;MNKVIIYYGSKEKFNRIIPKEYRNLTDLVYESDKDGKTMKLVIPNQNGDYPKEDKEEKIYVKNFVISSDEYAGVREHVITNFINFLAKFDVENLYIQNPPLQISEQILRLYPNADVKYQRYKRLTTSHLLKINEEYDNKIIGQEDVKLELLQALFPLTMKYRQKPVVLLFYGKSGIGKTETAKYIAKIIGEPIFRKQFSMYQNNQFATYLFGGAHYEKSFAKDLLDRKSNVLLLDEFDKAHPSFHSAFYQLFDEGIYEDQNYYLTLKKSII
;
A
#
# COMPACT_ATOMS: atom_id res chain seq x y z
N MET A 1 -8.11 23.87 -4.52
CA MET A 1 -8.19 22.59 -5.25
C MET A 1 -9.65 22.20 -5.41
N ASN A 2 -10.03 21.75 -6.61
CA ASN A 2 -11.40 21.31 -6.89
C ASN A 2 -11.63 19.85 -6.48
N LYS A 3 -10.57 19.04 -6.52
CA LYS A 3 -10.64 17.61 -6.23
C LYS A 3 -9.38 17.12 -5.55
N VAL A 4 -9.54 16.37 -4.45
CA VAL A 4 -8.44 15.69 -3.75
C VAL A 4 -8.84 14.24 -3.57
N ILE A 5 -8.08 13.31 -4.14
CA ILE A 5 -8.28 11.87 -4.00
C ILE A 5 -7.06 11.25 -3.35
N ILE A 6 -7.28 10.53 -2.27
CA ILE A 6 -6.29 9.63 -1.65
C ILE A 6 -6.74 8.19 -1.93
N TYR A 7 -5.90 7.43 -2.61
CA TYR A 7 -6.20 6.05 -2.98
C TYR A 7 -5.25 5.08 -2.32
N TYR A 8 -5.80 4.09 -1.63
CA TYR A 8 -5.05 2.98 -1.05
C TYR A 8 -5.29 1.70 -1.84
N GLY A 9 -4.25 1.20 -2.48
CA GLY A 9 -4.31 0.00 -3.30
C GLY A 9 -3.25 -0.04 -4.41
N SER A 10 -3.35 -1.07 -5.27
CA SER A 10 -2.38 -1.33 -6.32
C SER A 10 -2.27 -0.22 -7.35
N LYS A 11 -1.05 -0.02 -7.88
CA LYS A 11 -0.77 0.93 -8.96
C LYS A 11 -1.64 0.68 -10.19
N GLU A 12 -1.89 -0.59 -10.52
CA GLU A 12 -2.76 -0.96 -11.65
C GLU A 12 -4.18 -0.38 -11.51
N LYS A 13 -4.76 -0.47 -10.31
CA LYS A 13 -6.11 0.08 -10.05
C LYS A 13 -6.09 1.60 -9.96
N PHE A 14 -5.03 2.19 -9.39
CA PHE A 14 -4.85 3.63 -9.35
C PHE A 14 -4.79 4.24 -10.75
N ASN A 15 -4.06 3.62 -11.67
CA ASN A 15 -3.95 4.08 -13.05
C ASN A 15 -5.29 4.13 -13.82
N ARG A 16 -6.32 3.46 -13.32
CA ARG A 16 -7.67 3.51 -13.92
C ARG A 16 -8.49 4.72 -13.49
N ILE A 17 -8.08 5.42 -12.45
CA ILE A 17 -8.82 6.57 -11.89
C ILE A 17 -8.14 7.91 -12.11
N ILE A 18 -6.89 7.92 -12.53
CA ILE A 18 -6.15 9.13 -12.84
C ILE A 18 -6.45 9.63 -14.28
N PRO A 19 -6.33 10.94 -14.52
CA PRO A 19 -6.47 11.49 -15.88
C PRO A 19 -5.30 11.05 -16.78
N LYS A 20 -5.48 11.17 -18.10
CA LYS A 20 -4.41 10.84 -19.07
C LYS A 20 -3.27 11.86 -19.06
N GLU A 21 -3.60 13.13 -18.86
CA GLU A 21 -2.63 14.23 -18.83
C GLU A 21 -2.48 14.69 -17.38
N TYR A 22 -1.28 14.61 -16.86
CA TYR A 22 -0.95 15.01 -15.50
C TYR A 22 0.54 15.37 -15.37
N ARG A 23 0.86 16.04 -14.28
CA ARG A 23 2.24 16.22 -13.82
C ARG A 23 2.48 15.35 -12.59
N ASN A 24 3.66 14.77 -12.49
CA ASN A 24 4.02 13.88 -11.39
C ASN A 24 4.87 14.59 -10.32
N LEU A 25 5.11 13.92 -9.19
CA LEU A 25 5.87 14.47 -8.07
C LEU A 25 7.31 14.78 -8.46
N THR A 26 7.97 13.90 -9.17
CA THR A 26 9.38 14.04 -9.56
C THR A 26 9.59 15.24 -10.46
N ASP A 27 8.69 15.49 -11.42
CA ASP A 27 8.76 16.65 -12.31
C ASP A 27 8.65 17.96 -11.54
N LEU A 28 7.70 18.04 -10.59
CA LEU A 28 7.46 19.25 -9.80
C LEU A 28 8.59 19.52 -8.80
N VAL A 29 9.15 18.47 -8.19
CA VAL A 29 10.32 18.61 -7.31
C VAL A 29 11.52 19.12 -8.09
N TYR A 30 11.77 18.55 -9.27
CA TYR A 30 12.88 19.00 -10.13
C TYR A 30 12.75 20.48 -10.55
N GLU A 31 11.55 20.92 -10.88
CA GLU A 31 11.25 22.31 -11.23
C GLU A 31 11.46 23.23 -10.03
N SER A 32 10.91 22.89 -8.87
CA SER A 32 11.11 23.63 -7.63
C SER A 32 12.58 23.74 -7.22
N ASP A 33 13.38 22.70 -7.45
CA ASP A 33 14.82 22.70 -7.15
C ASP A 33 15.62 23.60 -8.12
N LYS A 34 15.20 23.70 -9.38
CA LYS A 34 15.80 24.64 -10.34
C LYS A 34 15.59 26.09 -9.95
N ASP A 35 14.36 26.43 -9.58
CA ASP A 35 14.02 27.81 -9.17
C ASP A 35 14.76 28.21 -7.89
N GLY A 36 14.93 27.29 -6.95
CA GLY A 36 15.70 27.52 -5.72
C GLY A 36 17.22 27.71 -5.93
N LYS A 37 17.76 27.30 -7.08
CA LYS A 37 19.20 27.50 -7.43
C LYS A 37 19.45 28.75 -8.19
N THR A 38 18.44 29.46 -8.69
CA THR A 38 18.61 30.72 -9.40
C THR A 38 18.77 31.86 -8.37
N MET A 39 20.00 32.26 -8.10
CA MET A 39 20.28 33.46 -7.31
C MET A 39 19.72 34.68 -8.06
N LYS A 40 18.61 35.23 -7.60
CA LYS A 40 18.13 36.54 -8.07
C LYS A 40 18.99 37.59 -7.39
N LEU A 41 19.89 38.23 -8.14
CA LEU A 41 20.60 39.44 -7.71
C LEU A 41 19.56 40.57 -7.63
N VAL A 42 19.15 40.91 -6.41
CA VAL A 42 18.27 42.07 -6.18
C VAL A 42 19.17 43.30 -6.07
N ILE A 43 19.21 44.11 -7.13
CA ILE A 43 19.94 45.35 -7.15
C ILE A 43 18.96 46.46 -6.73
N PRO A 44 19.28 47.24 -5.67
CA PRO A 44 18.45 48.39 -5.30
C PRO A 44 18.40 49.42 -6.44
N ASN A 45 17.27 50.10 -6.55
CA ASN A 45 17.09 51.16 -7.52
C ASN A 45 18.01 52.36 -7.17
N GLN A 46 18.04 53.39 -8.01
CA GLN A 46 18.88 54.58 -7.83
C GLN A 46 18.60 55.37 -6.52
N ASN A 47 17.44 55.11 -5.88
CA ASN A 47 17.06 55.72 -4.60
C ASN A 47 17.42 54.85 -3.40
N GLY A 48 18.06 53.69 -3.60
CA GLY A 48 18.42 52.75 -2.53
C GLY A 48 17.28 51.84 -2.08
N ASP A 49 16.10 51.88 -2.73
CA ASP A 49 15.00 51.03 -2.41
C ASP A 49 15.14 49.66 -3.10
N TYR A 50 14.89 48.61 -2.35
CA TYR A 50 14.79 47.27 -2.92
C TYR A 50 13.47 47.12 -3.67
N PRO A 51 13.46 46.47 -4.87
CA PRO A 51 12.21 46.12 -5.52
C PRO A 51 11.37 45.35 -4.54
N LYS A 52 10.07 45.66 -4.45
CA LYS A 52 9.13 44.82 -3.69
C LYS A 52 9.24 43.39 -4.24
N GLU A 53 9.42 42.42 -3.36
CA GLU A 53 9.35 41.01 -3.76
C GLU A 53 8.05 40.80 -4.53
N ASP A 54 8.17 40.64 -5.84
CA ASP A 54 7.04 40.16 -6.64
C ASP A 54 6.60 38.81 -6.04
N LYS A 55 5.32 38.68 -5.69
CA LYS A 55 4.76 37.42 -5.27
C LYS A 55 5.07 36.42 -6.39
N GLU A 56 5.93 35.47 -6.12
CA GLU A 56 6.23 34.42 -7.10
C GLU A 56 4.91 33.85 -7.61
N GLU A 57 4.64 33.97 -8.91
CA GLU A 57 3.47 33.41 -9.52
C GLU A 57 3.55 31.90 -9.36
N LYS A 58 2.51 31.33 -8.71
CA LYS A 58 2.44 29.87 -8.53
C LYS A 58 2.29 29.19 -9.87
N ILE A 59 3.03 28.13 -10.08
CA ILE A 59 2.93 27.31 -11.28
C ILE A 59 1.58 26.61 -11.27
N TYR A 60 0.74 26.85 -12.29
CA TYR A 60 -0.55 26.17 -12.42
C TYR A 60 -0.36 24.72 -12.82
N VAL A 61 -1.05 23.81 -12.10
CA VAL A 61 -1.05 22.36 -12.34
C VAL A 61 -2.48 21.85 -12.36
N LYS A 62 -2.99 21.54 -13.54
CA LYS A 62 -4.37 21.03 -13.70
C LYS A 62 -4.57 19.72 -12.96
N ASN A 63 -3.69 18.74 -13.18
CA ASN A 63 -3.75 17.43 -12.53
C ASN A 63 -2.38 17.08 -11.97
N PHE A 64 -2.28 17.00 -10.66
CA PHE A 64 -1.11 16.53 -9.95
C PHE A 64 -1.35 15.09 -9.50
N VAL A 65 -0.52 14.16 -9.95
CA VAL A 65 -0.63 12.73 -9.64
C VAL A 65 0.64 12.28 -8.95
N ILE A 66 0.50 11.58 -7.83
CA ILE A 66 1.60 11.02 -7.06
C ILE A 66 1.37 9.52 -6.91
N SER A 67 2.20 8.71 -7.55
CA SER A 67 2.20 7.27 -7.38
C SER A 67 3.14 6.83 -6.25
N SER A 68 2.87 5.66 -5.65
CA SER A 68 3.58 5.21 -4.44
C SER A 68 5.09 5.04 -4.62
N ASP A 69 5.57 4.79 -5.82
CA ASP A 69 6.99 4.64 -6.16
C ASP A 69 7.72 6.00 -6.24
N GLU A 70 7.02 7.10 -6.46
CA GLU A 70 7.64 8.42 -6.56
C GLU A 70 8.13 8.96 -5.21
N TYR A 71 7.58 8.50 -4.10
CA TYR A 71 8.08 8.89 -2.77
C TYR A 71 9.54 8.49 -2.57
N ALA A 72 10.01 7.42 -3.22
CA ALA A 72 11.40 7.01 -3.15
C ALA A 72 12.37 7.98 -3.85
N GLY A 73 11.88 8.79 -4.78
CA GLY A 73 12.68 9.74 -5.56
C GLY A 73 12.83 11.11 -4.91
N VAL A 74 12.19 11.38 -3.79
CA VAL A 74 12.19 12.70 -3.14
C VAL A 74 12.88 12.68 -1.77
N ARG A 75 13.42 13.82 -1.34
CA ARG A 75 14.10 13.93 -0.06
C ARG A 75 13.10 13.95 1.10
N GLU A 76 13.55 13.52 2.29
CA GLU A 76 12.76 13.45 3.53
C GLU A 76 12.02 14.74 3.85
N HIS A 77 12.65 15.90 3.64
CA HIS A 77 12.04 17.19 3.92
C HIS A 77 10.79 17.48 3.06
N VAL A 78 10.68 16.90 1.86
CA VAL A 78 9.48 17.01 1.02
C VAL A 78 8.33 16.21 1.62
N ILE A 79 8.62 15.06 2.20
CA ILE A 79 7.62 14.21 2.88
C ILE A 79 7.13 14.90 4.16
N THR A 80 8.07 15.37 5.00
CA THR A 80 7.78 16.01 6.30
C THR A 80 7.05 17.34 6.15
N ASN A 81 7.31 18.08 5.07
CA ASN A 81 6.73 19.40 4.81
C ASN A 81 5.94 19.44 3.49
N PHE A 82 5.18 18.39 3.22
CA PHE A 82 4.50 18.21 1.94
C PHE A 82 3.54 19.37 1.61
N ILE A 83 2.86 19.91 2.60
CA ILE A 83 1.96 21.08 2.40
C ILE A 83 2.72 22.32 1.95
N ASN A 84 3.90 22.57 2.49
CA ASN A 84 4.73 23.72 2.07
C ASN A 84 5.26 23.53 0.64
N PHE A 85 5.61 22.29 0.27
CA PHE A 85 5.93 21.96 -1.11
C PHE A 85 4.72 22.20 -2.03
N LEU A 86 3.55 21.71 -1.66
CA LEU A 86 2.31 21.84 -2.42
C LEU A 86 1.87 23.30 -2.58
N ALA A 87 2.15 24.15 -1.58
CA ALA A 87 1.79 25.57 -1.59
C ALA A 87 2.52 26.40 -2.66
N LYS A 88 3.60 25.87 -3.24
CA LYS A 88 4.33 26.51 -4.36
C LYS A 88 3.58 26.42 -5.68
N PHE A 89 2.57 25.57 -5.77
CA PHE A 89 1.82 25.30 -7.00
C PHE A 89 0.34 25.68 -6.82
N ASP A 90 -0.27 26.11 -7.92
CA ASP A 90 -1.75 26.26 -8.02
C ASP A 90 -2.32 24.98 -8.62
N VAL A 91 -2.61 23.99 -7.74
CA VAL A 91 -3.09 22.68 -8.15
C VAL A 91 -4.62 22.65 -8.19
N GLU A 92 -5.18 22.30 -9.35
CA GLU A 92 -6.63 22.14 -9.51
C GLU A 92 -7.12 20.80 -8.95
N ASN A 93 -6.50 19.69 -9.36
CA ASN A 93 -6.89 18.34 -8.95
C ASN A 93 -5.66 17.55 -8.45
N LEU A 94 -5.77 16.92 -7.29
CA LEU A 94 -4.72 16.14 -6.64
C LEU A 94 -5.13 14.67 -6.52
N TYR A 95 -4.27 13.76 -6.99
CA TYR A 95 -4.44 12.32 -6.90
C TYR A 95 -3.21 11.71 -6.25
N ILE A 96 -3.40 11.02 -5.13
CA ILE A 96 -2.30 10.45 -4.34
C ILE A 96 -2.54 8.97 -4.12
N GLN A 97 -1.55 8.13 -4.45
CA GLN A 97 -1.59 6.69 -4.19
C GLN A 97 -0.71 6.32 -3.01
N ASN A 98 -1.29 5.57 -2.06
CA ASN A 98 -0.59 5.00 -0.90
C ASN A 98 0.36 6.02 -0.22
N PRO A 99 -0.12 7.20 0.17
CA PRO A 99 0.75 8.18 0.82
C PRO A 99 1.28 7.65 2.16
N PRO A 100 2.54 7.97 2.52
CA PRO A 100 3.00 7.83 3.90
C PRO A 100 2.07 8.55 4.88
N LEU A 101 1.98 8.06 6.13
CA LEU A 101 1.13 8.63 7.17
C LEU A 101 1.31 10.15 7.32
N GLN A 102 2.55 10.61 7.31
CA GLN A 102 2.87 12.04 7.40
C GLN A 102 2.23 12.88 6.29
N ILE A 103 2.21 12.39 5.06
CA ILE A 103 1.56 13.10 3.94
C ILE A 103 0.04 13.00 4.06
N SER A 104 -0.50 11.83 4.35
CA SER A 104 -1.96 11.65 4.44
C SER A 104 -2.57 12.52 5.54
N GLU A 105 -1.92 12.62 6.70
CA GLU A 105 -2.35 13.48 7.80
C GLU A 105 -2.32 14.97 7.44
N GLN A 106 -1.24 15.43 6.79
CA GLN A 106 -1.12 16.79 6.33
C GLN A 106 -2.23 17.15 5.33
N ILE A 107 -2.49 16.27 4.35
CA ILE A 107 -3.53 16.48 3.34
C ILE A 107 -4.92 16.49 3.98
N LEU A 108 -5.23 15.53 4.85
CA LEU A 108 -6.54 15.45 5.49
C LEU A 108 -6.82 16.61 6.45
N ARG A 109 -5.77 17.17 7.07
CA ARG A 109 -5.88 18.39 7.89
C ARG A 109 -6.26 19.60 7.03
N LEU A 110 -5.67 19.75 5.86
CA LEU A 110 -5.91 20.87 4.97
C LEU A 110 -7.18 20.70 4.13
N TYR A 111 -7.47 19.45 3.74
CA TYR A 111 -8.62 19.07 2.93
C TYR A 111 -9.45 17.97 3.62
N PRO A 112 -10.25 18.33 4.66
CA PRO A 112 -11.04 17.35 5.42
C PRO A 112 -12.05 16.57 4.58
N ASN A 113 -12.47 17.15 3.44
CA ASN A 113 -13.40 16.56 2.49
C ASN A 113 -12.72 15.78 1.35
N ALA A 114 -11.43 15.44 1.49
CA ALA A 114 -10.73 14.63 0.50
C ALA A 114 -11.43 13.27 0.33
N ASP A 115 -11.54 12.82 -0.92
CA ASP A 115 -12.16 11.53 -1.27
C ASP A 115 -11.17 10.39 -1.03
N VAL A 116 -11.29 9.71 0.12
CA VAL A 116 -10.42 8.58 0.49
C VAL A 116 -11.00 7.29 -0.05
N LYS A 117 -10.28 6.65 -0.97
CA LYS A 117 -10.68 5.42 -1.65
C LYS A 117 -9.77 4.25 -1.28
N TYR A 118 -10.37 3.10 -1.09
CA TYR A 118 -9.66 1.85 -0.86
C TYR A 118 -9.94 0.85 -1.99
N GLN A 119 -8.90 0.14 -2.40
CA GLN A 119 -9.07 -0.96 -3.36
C GLN A 119 -10.05 -2.00 -2.82
N ARG A 120 -10.97 -2.41 -3.67
CA ARG A 120 -11.87 -3.54 -3.39
C ARG A 120 -11.25 -4.82 -3.94
N TYR A 121 -11.25 -5.87 -3.10
CA TYR A 121 -10.82 -7.21 -3.44
C TYR A 121 -12.04 -8.13 -3.55
N LYS A 122 -11.91 -9.21 -4.32
CA LYS A 122 -12.93 -10.25 -4.33
C LYS A 122 -13.01 -10.89 -2.94
N ARG A 123 -14.20 -11.31 -2.58
CA ARG A 123 -14.47 -11.92 -1.28
C ARG A 123 -14.81 -13.39 -1.46
N LEU A 124 -14.46 -14.21 -0.49
CA LEU A 124 -14.95 -15.57 -0.40
C LEU A 124 -16.48 -15.53 -0.21
N THR A 125 -17.19 -16.37 -0.96
CA THR A 125 -18.66 -16.51 -0.90
C THR A 125 -19.03 -17.94 -0.60
N THR A 126 -20.28 -18.18 -0.21
CA THR A 126 -20.80 -19.54 -0.01
C THR A 126 -20.66 -20.40 -1.27
N SER A 127 -20.84 -19.84 -2.46
CA SER A 127 -20.65 -20.57 -3.72
C SER A 127 -19.19 -21.03 -3.91
N HIS A 128 -18.22 -20.24 -3.45
CA HIS A 128 -16.81 -20.67 -3.47
C HIS A 128 -16.58 -21.84 -2.51
N LEU A 129 -17.20 -21.84 -1.32
CA LEU A 129 -17.09 -22.96 -0.38
C LEU A 129 -17.73 -24.25 -0.93
N LEU A 130 -18.89 -24.15 -1.58
CA LEU A 130 -19.51 -25.30 -2.25
C LEU A 130 -18.58 -25.86 -3.32
N LYS A 131 -17.98 -24.99 -4.13
CA LYS A 131 -17.02 -25.41 -5.16
C LYS A 131 -15.76 -26.06 -4.56
N ILE A 132 -15.25 -25.56 -3.44
CA ILE A 132 -14.15 -26.20 -2.71
C ILE A 132 -14.59 -27.59 -2.26
N ASN A 133 -15.77 -27.72 -1.67
CA ASN A 133 -16.28 -29.03 -1.21
C ASN A 133 -16.38 -30.06 -2.32
N GLU A 134 -16.79 -29.66 -3.52
CA GLU A 134 -16.99 -30.54 -4.68
C GLU A 134 -15.66 -30.92 -5.38
N GLU A 135 -14.73 -29.96 -5.52
CA GLU A 135 -13.56 -30.11 -6.39
C GLU A 135 -12.24 -30.41 -5.65
N TYR A 136 -12.18 -30.19 -4.31
CA TYR A 136 -10.92 -30.22 -3.56
C TYR A 136 -10.16 -31.53 -3.72
N ASP A 137 -10.82 -32.65 -3.49
CA ASP A 137 -10.20 -34.01 -3.49
C ASP A 137 -9.62 -34.37 -4.87
N ASN A 138 -10.20 -33.83 -5.93
CA ASN A 138 -9.71 -34.00 -7.30
C ASN A 138 -8.50 -33.10 -7.63
N LYS A 139 -8.23 -32.08 -6.83
CA LYS A 139 -7.16 -31.08 -7.07
C LYS A 139 -5.99 -31.24 -6.10
N ILE A 140 -6.28 -31.59 -4.86
CA ILE A 140 -5.30 -31.78 -3.78
C ILE A 140 -5.44 -33.22 -3.29
N ILE A 141 -4.66 -34.10 -3.86
CA ILE A 141 -4.77 -35.55 -3.62
C ILE A 141 -4.14 -35.90 -2.27
N GLY A 142 -4.80 -36.78 -1.51
CA GLY A 142 -4.28 -37.33 -0.25
C GLY A 142 -4.34 -36.36 0.93
N GLN A 143 -5.27 -35.39 0.91
CA GLN A 143 -5.49 -34.41 1.97
C GLN A 143 -6.98 -34.21 2.26
N GLU A 144 -7.72 -35.34 2.34
CA GLU A 144 -9.19 -35.35 2.56
C GLU A 144 -9.54 -34.70 3.91
N ASP A 145 -8.77 -34.98 4.96
CA ASP A 145 -8.99 -34.42 6.32
C ASP A 145 -8.85 -32.90 6.32
N VAL A 146 -7.89 -32.34 5.54
CA VAL A 146 -7.66 -30.91 5.42
C VAL A 146 -8.86 -30.20 4.79
N LYS A 147 -9.62 -30.86 3.93
CA LYS A 147 -10.80 -30.27 3.28
C LYS A 147 -11.82 -29.77 4.29
N LEU A 148 -12.17 -30.60 5.26
CA LEU A 148 -13.18 -30.26 6.27
C LEU A 148 -12.70 -29.11 7.16
N GLU A 149 -11.47 -29.17 7.65
CA GLU A 149 -10.86 -28.11 8.45
C GLU A 149 -10.80 -26.79 7.68
N LEU A 150 -10.43 -26.83 6.40
CA LEU A 150 -10.38 -25.68 5.51
C LEU A 150 -11.76 -25.02 5.34
N LEU A 151 -12.80 -25.82 5.08
CA LEU A 151 -14.16 -25.32 4.93
C LEU A 151 -14.68 -24.68 6.22
N GLN A 152 -14.42 -25.30 7.37
CA GLN A 152 -14.79 -24.76 8.69
C GLN A 152 -14.06 -23.44 8.98
N ALA A 153 -12.75 -23.37 8.73
CA ALA A 153 -11.95 -22.18 8.95
C ALA A 153 -12.36 -21.01 8.02
N LEU A 154 -12.70 -21.30 6.77
CA LEU A 154 -13.07 -20.29 5.79
C LEU A 154 -14.52 -19.80 5.90
N PHE A 155 -15.42 -20.62 6.45
CA PHE A 155 -16.85 -20.32 6.54
C PHE A 155 -17.17 -18.94 7.16
N PRO A 156 -16.50 -18.49 8.26
CA PRO A 156 -16.75 -17.17 8.86
C PRO A 156 -16.56 -16.00 7.90
N LEU A 157 -15.71 -16.13 6.86
CA LEU A 157 -15.48 -15.06 5.88
C LEU A 157 -16.70 -14.77 4.99
N THR A 158 -17.63 -15.72 4.89
CA THR A 158 -18.89 -15.52 4.16
C THR A 158 -19.88 -14.66 4.93
N MET A 159 -19.70 -14.51 6.25
CA MET A 159 -20.59 -13.73 7.10
C MET A 159 -20.37 -12.23 6.92
N LYS A 160 -21.46 -11.46 6.85
CA LYS A 160 -21.41 -10.00 6.65
C LYS A 160 -20.66 -9.26 7.77
N TYR A 161 -20.86 -9.68 9.00
CA TYR A 161 -20.31 -9.04 10.20
C TYR A 161 -18.83 -9.36 10.45
N ARG A 162 -18.27 -10.42 9.85
CA ARG A 162 -16.85 -10.76 10.04
C ARG A 162 -15.97 -9.63 9.50
N GLN A 163 -15.06 -9.13 10.32
CA GLN A 163 -14.10 -8.08 9.96
C GLN A 163 -12.64 -8.55 10.05
N LYS A 164 -12.39 -9.63 10.79
CA LYS A 164 -11.06 -10.20 10.99
C LYS A 164 -10.65 -11.08 9.80
N PRO A 165 -9.36 -11.26 9.54
CA PRO A 165 -8.86 -12.25 8.60
C PRO A 165 -9.15 -13.67 9.09
N VAL A 166 -8.90 -14.64 8.22
CA VAL A 166 -8.73 -16.05 8.57
C VAL A 166 -7.27 -16.40 8.33
N VAL A 167 -6.62 -16.92 9.36
CA VAL A 167 -5.24 -17.37 9.31
C VAL A 167 -5.21 -18.89 9.29
N LEU A 168 -4.57 -19.45 8.27
CA LEU A 168 -4.45 -20.89 8.04
C LEU A 168 -2.97 -21.28 8.20
N LEU A 169 -2.65 -22.03 9.25
CA LEU A 169 -1.30 -22.52 9.44
C LEU A 169 -1.15 -23.93 8.82
N PHE A 170 -0.50 -23.97 7.65
CA PHE A 170 -0.14 -25.24 7.00
C PHE A 170 1.25 -25.70 7.44
N TYR A 171 1.34 -26.82 8.13
CA TYR A 171 2.59 -27.42 8.57
C TYR A 171 2.75 -28.84 8.06
N GLY A 172 3.97 -29.37 8.05
CA GLY A 172 4.29 -30.72 7.59
C GLY A 172 5.44 -30.75 6.57
N LYS A 173 5.77 -31.93 6.08
CA LYS A 173 6.90 -32.18 5.16
C LYS A 173 6.78 -31.38 3.86
N SER A 174 7.90 -31.17 3.17
CA SER A 174 7.88 -30.58 1.82
C SER A 174 7.13 -31.50 0.84
N GLY A 175 6.46 -30.88 -0.16
CA GLY A 175 5.79 -31.63 -1.24
C GLY A 175 4.39 -32.15 -0.94
N ILE A 176 3.82 -31.96 0.26
CA ILE A 176 2.48 -32.46 0.63
C ILE A 176 1.31 -31.57 0.18
N GLY A 177 1.53 -30.55 -0.66
CA GLY A 177 0.45 -29.75 -1.23
C GLY A 177 0.12 -28.43 -0.51
N LYS A 178 0.88 -28.00 0.53
CA LYS A 178 0.60 -26.75 1.28
C LYS A 178 0.45 -25.53 0.38
N THR A 179 1.44 -25.25 -0.46
CA THR A 179 1.43 -24.13 -1.39
C THR A 179 0.38 -24.29 -2.49
N GLU A 180 0.12 -25.52 -2.94
CA GLU A 180 -0.92 -25.80 -3.93
C GLU A 180 -2.32 -25.54 -3.37
N THR A 181 -2.57 -25.84 -2.10
CA THR A 181 -3.84 -25.52 -1.44
C THR A 181 -4.06 -23.99 -1.41
N ALA A 182 -3.05 -23.21 -1.05
CA ALA A 182 -3.16 -21.75 -1.06
C ALA A 182 -3.43 -21.19 -2.47
N LYS A 183 -2.74 -21.70 -3.49
CA LYS A 183 -2.98 -21.32 -4.90
C LYS A 183 -4.36 -21.74 -5.38
N TYR A 184 -4.83 -22.91 -4.95
CA TYR A 184 -6.16 -23.41 -5.30
C TYR A 184 -7.25 -22.50 -4.73
N ILE A 185 -7.15 -22.07 -3.46
CA ILE A 185 -8.07 -21.11 -2.84
C ILE A 185 -8.10 -19.79 -3.64
N ALA A 186 -6.93 -19.23 -3.96
CA ALA A 186 -6.84 -18.00 -4.75
C ALA A 186 -7.51 -18.14 -6.13
N LYS A 187 -7.29 -19.30 -6.79
CA LYS A 187 -7.91 -19.63 -8.08
C LYS A 187 -9.43 -19.72 -7.98
N ILE A 188 -9.97 -20.34 -6.95
CA ILE A 188 -11.43 -20.45 -6.72
C ILE A 188 -12.06 -19.06 -6.54
N ILE A 189 -11.40 -18.16 -5.79
CA ILE A 189 -11.84 -16.77 -5.60
C ILE A 189 -11.67 -15.96 -6.91
N GLY A 190 -10.79 -16.41 -7.79
CA GLY A 190 -10.51 -15.75 -9.07
C GLY A 190 -9.63 -14.51 -8.90
N GLU A 191 -8.68 -14.56 -7.98
CA GLU A 191 -7.64 -13.54 -7.76
C GLU A 191 -6.25 -14.19 -7.81
N PRO A 192 -5.19 -13.42 -8.13
CA PRO A 192 -3.82 -13.90 -7.99
C PRO A 192 -3.52 -14.11 -6.49
N ILE A 193 -2.51 -14.93 -6.18
CA ILE A 193 -2.02 -15.05 -4.81
C ILE A 193 -0.97 -13.96 -4.53
N PHE A 194 -1.09 -13.27 -3.39
CA PHE A 194 0.02 -12.46 -2.86
C PHE A 194 0.97 -13.40 -2.12
N ARG A 195 2.21 -13.57 -2.62
CA ARG A 195 3.19 -14.48 -2.01
C ARG A 195 4.41 -13.73 -1.53
N LYS A 196 4.81 -13.99 -0.30
CA LYS A 196 6.10 -13.57 0.28
C LYS A 196 6.81 -14.78 0.87
N GLN A 197 8.08 -14.94 0.52
CA GLN A 197 8.91 -16.04 0.99
C GLN A 197 9.87 -15.51 2.08
N PHE A 198 9.71 -15.98 3.31
CA PHE A 198 10.41 -15.44 4.47
C PHE A 198 11.82 -15.99 4.65
N SER A 199 12.15 -17.13 4.05
CA SER A 199 13.53 -17.65 4.04
C SER A 199 14.55 -16.75 3.35
N MET A 200 14.10 -15.81 2.52
CA MET A 200 14.97 -14.83 1.86
C MET A 200 15.46 -13.72 2.80
N TYR A 201 14.87 -13.60 4.00
CA TYR A 201 15.10 -12.51 4.94
C TYR A 201 15.73 -13.03 6.23
N GLN A 202 17.04 -13.28 6.22
CA GLN A 202 17.77 -13.86 7.35
C GLN A 202 18.64 -12.87 8.13
N ASN A 203 18.65 -11.58 7.75
CA ASN A 203 19.53 -10.56 8.32
C ASN A 203 18.78 -9.34 8.88
N ASN A 204 19.52 -8.36 9.43
CA ASN A 204 18.97 -7.13 9.99
C ASN A 204 18.11 -6.30 9.01
N GLN A 205 18.26 -6.47 7.69
CA GLN A 205 17.41 -5.83 6.69
C GLN A 205 15.95 -6.30 6.80
N PHE A 206 15.71 -7.46 7.41
CA PHE A 206 14.36 -7.95 7.65
C PHE A 206 13.61 -7.09 8.69
N ALA A 207 14.30 -6.58 9.70
CA ALA A 207 13.69 -5.65 10.67
C ALA A 207 13.19 -4.37 9.96
N THR A 208 14.04 -3.75 9.14
CA THR A 208 13.66 -2.57 8.35
C THR A 208 12.49 -2.87 7.40
N TYR A 209 12.50 -4.05 6.78
CA TYR A 209 11.40 -4.46 5.90
C TYR A 209 10.07 -4.61 6.63
N LEU A 210 10.06 -5.16 7.86
CA LEU A 210 8.83 -5.36 8.63
C LEU A 210 8.39 -4.09 9.38
N PHE A 211 9.30 -3.43 10.07
CA PHE A 211 8.94 -2.29 10.94
C PHE A 211 9.00 -0.94 10.23
N GLY A 212 9.41 -0.94 8.96
CA GLY A 212 9.66 0.28 8.20
C GLY A 212 11.04 0.86 8.48
N GLY A 213 11.52 1.64 7.55
CA GLY A 213 12.73 2.42 7.59
C GLY A 213 12.49 3.77 6.93
N ALA A 214 13.49 4.30 6.24
CA ALA A 214 13.31 5.52 5.47
C ALA A 214 12.20 5.34 4.40
N HIS A 215 11.51 6.43 4.07
CA HIS A 215 10.37 6.40 3.14
C HIS A 215 10.71 5.85 1.74
N TYR A 216 11.98 5.86 1.32
CA TYR A 216 12.44 5.28 0.06
C TYR A 216 12.71 3.78 0.14
N GLU A 217 12.80 3.20 1.32
CA GLU A 217 13.07 1.77 1.49
C GLU A 217 11.83 0.92 1.20
N LYS A 218 12.08 -0.32 0.81
CA LYS A 218 11.02 -1.32 0.65
C LYS A 218 10.52 -1.75 2.03
N SER A 219 9.20 -1.85 2.19
CA SER A 219 8.60 -2.41 3.40
C SER A 219 7.48 -3.39 3.09
N PHE A 220 7.16 -4.25 4.05
CA PHE A 220 6.06 -5.19 3.94
C PHE A 220 4.71 -4.46 3.83
N ALA A 221 4.57 -3.31 4.51
CA ALA A 221 3.37 -2.48 4.38
C ALA A 221 3.18 -1.96 2.94
N LYS A 222 4.25 -1.48 2.28
CA LYS A 222 4.18 -1.07 0.86
C LYS A 222 3.74 -2.22 -0.04
N ASP A 223 4.33 -3.40 0.16
CA ASP A 223 3.95 -4.59 -0.61
C ASP A 223 2.48 -4.99 -0.37
N LEU A 224 2.02 -4.91 0.90
CA LEU A 224 0.62 -5.17 1.26
C LEU A 224 -0.33 -4.13 0.66
N LEU A 225 0.06 -2.85 0.59
CA LEU A 225 -0.73 -1.79 -0.04
C LEU A 225 -0.86 -2.01 -1.54
N ASP A 226 0.21 -2.44 -2.22
CA ASP A 226 0.17 -2.70 -3.68
C ASP A 226 -0.37 -4.09 -4.05
N ARG A 227 -0.81 -4.90 -3.09
CA ARG A 227 -1.33 -6.24 -3.35
C ARG A 227 -2.54 -6.22 -4.29
N LYS A 228 -2.67 -7.27 -5.10
CA LYS A 228 -3.79 -7.46 -6.04
C LYS A 228 -4.86 -8.42 -5.52
N SER A 229 -4.65 -9.00 -4.34
CA SER A 229 -5.49 -10.06 -3.78
C SER A 229 -5.62 -9.96 -2.26
N ASN A 230 -6.69 -10.52 -1.75
CA ASN A 230 -6.90 -10.76 -0.31
C ASN A 230 -6.55 -12.20 0.11
N VAL A 231 -5.92 -12.99 -0.76
CA VAL A 231 -5.32 -14.29 -0.43
C VAL A 231 -3.81 -14.11 -0.35
N LEU A 232 -3.28 -14.19 0.86
CA LEU A 232 -1.87 -13.97 1.16
C LEU A 232 -1.21 -15.30 1.54
N LEU A 233 -0.06 -15.59 0.96
CA LEU A 233 0.78 -16.74 1.32
C LEU A 233 2.09 -16.21 1.90
N LEU A 234 2.28 -16.40 3.19
CA LEU A 234 3.53 -16.15 3.90
C LEU A 234 4.31 -17.47 3.94
N ASP A 235 5.10 -17.71 2.88
CA ASP A 235 5.76 -18.99 2.67
C ASP A 235 7.05 -19.09 3.48
N GLU A 236 7.34 -20.28 4.03
CA GLU A 236 8.50 -20.53 4.90
C GLU A 236 8.56 -19.56 6.11
N PHE A 237 7.38 -19.28 6.69
CA PHE A 237 7.26 -18.35 7.81
C PHE A 237 8.07 -18.78 9.03
N ASP A 238 8.25 -20.09 9.23
CA ASP A 238 9.07 -20.68 10.28
C ASP A 238 10.58 -20.40 10.14
N LYS A 239 11.04 -19.98 8.95
CA LYS A 239 12.45 -19.64 8.70
C LYS A 239 12.82 -18.23 9.12
N ALA A 240 11.83 -17.35 9.33
CA ALA A 240 12.08 -16.03 9.90
C ALA A 240 12.57 -16.16 11.34
N HIS A 241 13.46 -15.25 11.77
CA HIS A 241 13.92 -15.25 13.16
C HIS A 241 12.73 -15.04 14.11
N PRO A 242 12.60 -15.81 15.22
CA PRO A 242 11.45 -15.77 16.12
C PRO A 242 11.07 -14.38 16.64
N SER A 243 12.06 -13.49 16.85
CA SER A 243 11.81 -12.10 17.30
C SER A 243 10.92 -11.29 16.35
N PHE A 244 10.80 -11.69 15.08
CA PHE A 244 9.99 -10.99 14.11
C PHE A 244 8.54 -11.49 14.05
N HIS A 245 8.23 -12.65 14.65
CA HIS A 245 6.87 -13.17 14.65
C HIS A 245 5.88 -12.23 15.35
N SER A 246 6.33 -11.48 16.34
CA SER A 246 5.50 -10.49 17.05
C SER A 246 4.93 -9.39 16.14
N ALA A 247 5.62 -9.04 15.05
CA ALA A 247 5.15 -8.07 14.07
C ALA A 247 3.85 -8.49 13.38
N PHE A 248 3.52 -9.78 13.42
CA PHE A 248 2.36 -10.36 12.76
C PHE A 248 1.17 -10.60 13.70
N TYR A 249 1.31 -10.44 15.02
CA TYR A 249 0.24 -10.75 15.96
C TYR A 249 -1.00 -9.90 15.70
N GLN A 250 -0.83 -8.60 15.56
CA GLN A 250 -1.96 -7.71 15.27
C GLN A 250 -2.56 -7.98 13.88
N LEU A 251 -1.71 -8.29 12.89
CA LEU A 251 -2.17 -8.69 11.56
C LEU A 251 -3.03 -9.94 11.61
N PHE A 252 -2.62 -10.95 12.36
CA PHE A 252 -3.32 -12.24 12.46
C PHE A 252 -4.59 -12.14 13.31
N ASP A 253 -4.57 -11.37 14.39
CA ASP A 253 -5.74 -11.25 15.29
C ASP A 253 -6.76 -10.22 14.78
N GLU A 254 -6.33 -9.05 14.37
CA GLU A 254 -7.21 -7.93 14.03
C GLU A 254 -7.28 -7.62 12.52
N GLY A 255 -6.33 -8.13 11.76
CA GLY A 255 -6.17 -7.75 10.35
C GLY A 255 -5.61 -6.35 10.18
N ILE A 256 -4.83 -5.87 11.13
CA ILE A 256 -4.16 -4.57 11.11
C ILE A 256 -2.66 -4.78 10.95
N TYR A 257 -2.05 -4.02 10.08
CA TYR A 257 -0.61 -3.95 9.95
C TYR A 257 -0.15 -2.51 9.93
N GLU A 258 0.83 -2.20 10.75
CA GLU A 258 1.40 -0.87 10.90
C GLU A 258 2.91 -0.96 10.88
N ASP A 259 3.56 -0.10 10.12
CA ASP A 259 4.99 0.16 10.18
C ASP A 259 5.25 1.65 10.45
N GLN A 260 6.49 2.07 10.46
CA GLN A 260 6.88 3.46 10.72
C GLN A 260 6.18 4.48 9.80
N ASN A 261 5.84 4.09 8.57
CA ASN A 261 5.35 4.99 7.54
C ASN A 261 3.91 4.74 7.11
N TYR A 262 3.34 3.57 7.39
CA TYR A 262 2.06 3.14 6.84
C TYR A 262 1.19 2.42 7.86
N TYR A 263 -0.11 2.65 7.78
CA TYR A 263 -1.15 1.90 8.48
C TYR A 263 -2.13 1.33 7.47
N LEU A 264 -2.45 0.04 7.57
CA LEU A 264 -3.38 -0.62 6.66
C LEU A 264 -4.18 -1.73 7.33
N THR A 265 -5.32 -2.06 6.72
CA THR A 265 -6.18 -3.13 7.20
C THR A 265 -6.35 -4.23 6.15
N LEU A 266 -6.34 -5.49 6.62
CA LEU A 266 -6.53 -6.70 5.82
C LEU A 266 -7.82 -7.43 6.23
N LYS A 267 -8.90 -6.67 6.36
CA LYS A 267 -10.21 -7.22 6.72
C LYS A 267 -10.65 -8.26 5.69
N LYS A 268 -11.18 -9.40 6.19
CA LYS A 268 -11.68 -10.51 5.36
C LYS A 268 -10.63 -11.10 4.41
N SER A 269 -9.35 -11.00 4.72
CA SER A 269 -8.30 -11.71 3.99
C SER A 269 -8.15 -13.15 4.48
N ILE A 270 -7.51 -13.96 3.65
CA ILE A 270 -7.04 -15.32 3.94
C ILE A 270 -5.51 -15.22 3.97
N ILE A 271 -4.93 -15.60 5.09
CA ILE A 271 -3.48 -15.55 5.31
C ILE A 271 -2.99 -16.95 5.61
#